data_c0fd787cb137a84cc765efa6cf32cd87
#
_entry.id   c0fd787cb137a84cc765efa6cf32cd87
#
_cell.length_a   1.000
_cell.length_b   1.000
_cell.length_c   1.000
_cell.angle_alpha   90.00
_cell.angle_beta   90.00
_cell.angle_gamma   90.00
#
_symmetry.space_group_name_H-M   'P 1'
#
loop_
_entity.id
_entity.type
_entity.pdbx_description
1 polymer ?
#
loop_
_entity_poly.entity_id
_entity_poly.type
_entity_poly.pdbx_seq_one_letter_code
_entity_poly.pdbx_strand_id
1 'polypeptide(L)'
;MKAILLAAMLGLAAASALAVEPGERLADPALEARARALSGELRCLVCQNQSIDDSNADLAHDLRVLIRERLSAGDTDSQVLQFMVRRYGDFILLKPPVKPDTYVLWFGPFGVLALGALGAALYLRRSRGTSQQAPEPLSADEQRRLEKLLAGDGD
;
A
#
# COMPACT_ATOMS: atom_id res chain seq x y z
N MET A 1 -36.38 4.36 19.89
CA MET A 1 -35.55 5.35 20.61
C MET A 1 -34.05 5.01 20.52
N LYS A 2 -33.61 3.77 20.77
CA LYS A 2 -32.19 3.38 20.68
C LYS A 2 -31.56 3.56 19.26
N ALA A 3 -32.32 3.25 18.20
CA ALA A 3 -31.84 3.42 16.82
C ALA A 3 -31.63 4.89 16.41
N ILE A 4 -32.45 5.78 16.91
CA ILE A 4 -32.36 7.22 16.64
C ILE A 4 -31.16 7.84 17.36
N LEU A 5 -30.86 7.38 18.58
CA LEU A 5 -29.64 7.77 19.32
C LEU A 5 -28.36 7.27 18.66
N LEU A 6 -28.36 6.05 18.10
CA LEU A 6 -27.22 5.53 17.34
C LEU A 6 -26.99 6.30 16.03
N ALA A 7 -28.06 6.64 15.31
CA ALA A 7 -27.97 7.45 14.10
C ALA A 7 -27.49 8.89 14.38
N ALA A 8 -27.91 9.49 15.50
CA ALA A 8 -27.45 10.80 15.94
C ALA A 8 -25.96 10.78 16.36
N MET A 9 -25.50 9.70 17.02
CA MET A 9 -24.08 9.53 17.36
C MET A 9 -23.17 9.32 16.12
N LEU A 10 -23.66 8.57 15.12
CA LEU A 10 -22.91 8.39 13.85
C LEU A 10 -22.83 9.68 13.05
N GLY A 11 -23.83 10.54 13.11
CA GLY A 11 -23.86 11.83 12.40
C GLY A 11 -22.89 12.88 12.96
N LEU A 12 -22.52 12.79 14.24
CA LEU A 12 -21.57 13.72 14.88
C LEU A 12 -20.10 13.40 14.58
N ALA A 13 -19.80 12.20 14.06
CA ALA A 13 -18.42 11.77 13.80
C ALA A 13 -17.82 12.30 12.48
N ALA A 14 -18.57 13.00 11.65
CA ALA A 14 -18.15 13.49 10.34
C ALA A 14 -17.67 14.96 10.34
N ALA A 15 -17.21 15.50 11.45
CA ALA A 15 -16.48 16.76 11.45
C ALA A 15 -15.10 16.52 10.82
N SER A 16 -14.98 16.76 9.51
CA SER A 16 -13.69 16.77 8.82
C SER A 16 -12.82 17.83 9.48
N ALA A 17 -11.80 17.40 10.24
CA ALA A 17 -10.78 18.30 10.75
C ALA A 17 -10.03 18.86 9.53
N LEU A 18 -10.34 20.10 9.13
CA LEU A 18 -9.62 20.82 8.10
C LEU A 18 -8.29 21.29 8.70
N ALA A 19 -7.18 20.68 8.29
CA ALA A 19 -5.85 21.07 8.71
C ALA A 19 -5.41 22.42 8.10
N VAL A 20 -6.05 22.84 7.01
CA VAL A 20 -5.77 24.10 6.31
C VAL A 20 -6.51 25.25 6.95
N GLU A 21 -5.77 26.22 7.45
CA GLU A 21 -6.34 27.42 8.08
C GLU A 21 -6.96 28.38 7.03
N PRO A 22 -8.05 29.10 7.38
CA PRO A 22 -8.68 30.05 6.45
C PRO A 22 -7.72 31.15 5.97
N GLY A 23 -6.75 31.54 6.79
CA GLY A 23 -5.72 32.56 6.47
C GLY A 23 -4.66 32.14 5.46
N GLU A 24 -4.49 30.83 5.23
CA GLU A 24 -3.51 30.31 4.26
C GLU A 24 -4.04 30.35 2.82
N ARG A 25 -5.36 30.39 2.64
CA ARG A 25 -5.99 30.16 1.33
C ARG A 25 -5.73 31.30 0.36
N LEU A 26 -5.44 30.92 -0.88
CA LEU A 26 -5.36 31.89 -1.98
C LEU A 26 -6.75 32.39 -2.37
N ALA A 27 -6.81 33.67 -2.79
CA ALA A 27 -8.05 34.27 -3.26
C ALA A 27 -8.56 33.65 -4.58
N ASP A 28 -7.65 33.15 -5.42
CA ASP A 28 -7.98 32.43 -6.65
C ASP A 28 -8.30 30.98 -6.36
N PRO A 29 -9.55 30.51 -6.56
CA PRO A 29 -9.95 29.14 -6.29
C PRO A 29 -9.19 28.09 -7.13
N ALA A 30 -8.77 28.45 -8.36
CA ALA A 30 -8.05 27.52 -9.23
C ALA A 30 -6.62 27.30 -8.73
N LEU A 31 -5.94 28.37 -8.30
CA LEU A 31 -4.62 28.27 -7.68
C LEU A 31 -4.69 27.54 -6.33
N GLU A 32 -5.72 27.78 -5.53
CA GLU A 32 -5.92 27.09 -4.24
C GLU A 32 -6.16 25.60 -4.45
N ALA A 33 -6.95 25.21 -5.45
CA ALA A 33 -7.17 23.79 -5.78
C ALA A 33 -5.85 23.10 -6.17
N ARG A 34 -4.99 23.77 -6.94
CA ARG A 34 -3.65 23.27 -7.28
C ARG A 34 -2.75 23.17 -6.06
N ALA A 35 -2.76 24.18 -5.19
CA ALA A 35 -1.97 24.19 -3.97
C ALA A 35 -2.35 23.00 -3.07
N ARG A 36 -3.64 22.72 -2.90
CA ARG A 36 -4.13 21.58 -2.13
C ARG A 36 -3.77 20.24 -2.76
N ALA A 37 -3.89 20.11 -4.09
CA ALA A 37 -3.49 18.91 -4.79
C ALA A 37 -2.00 18.59 -4.56
N LEU A 38 -1.12 19.59 -4.71
CA LEU A 38 0.32 19.45 -4.45
C LEU A 38 0.63 19.13 -2.98
N SER A 39 -0.07 19.79 -2.05
CA SER A 39 0.06 19.53 -0.61
C SER A 39 -0.34 18.10 -0.24
N GLY A 40 -1.31 17.52 -0.94
CA GLY A 40 -1.72 16.12 -0.79
C GLY A 40 -0.69 15.10 -1.30
N GLU A 41 0.23 15.51 -2.20
CA GLU A 41 1.31 14.65 -2.72
C GLU A 41 2.58 14.68 -1.87
N LEU A 42 2.69 15.67 -0.98
CA LEU A 42 3.87 15.92 -0.17
C LEU A 42 3.68 15.44 1.27
N ARG A 43 4.72 14.83 1.81
CA ARG A 43 4.76 14.25 3.15
C ARG A 43 5.12 15.30 4.19
N CYS A 44 4.42 15.31 5.31
CA CYS A 44 4.85 16.02 6.50
C CYS A 44 6.08 15.32 7.10
N LEU A 45 7.21 16.00 7.17
CA LEU A 45 8.50 15.40 7.58
C LEU A 45 8.59 15.10 9.07
N VAL A 46 7.71 15.67 9.89
CA VAL A 46 7.65 15.49 11.36
C VAL A 46 6.43 14.68 11.80
N CYS A 47 5.63 14.16 10.85
CA CYS A 47 4.41 13.41 11.10
C CYS A 47 4.57 11.93 10.74
N GLN A 48 3.62 11.09 11.20
CA GLN A 48 3.60 9.66 10.85
C GLN A 48 2.99 9.44 9.46
N ASN A 49 3.74 9.77 8.40
CA ASN A 49 3.37 9.50 7.00
C ASN A 49 2.10 10.24 6.49
N GLN A 50 1.67 11.30 7.15
CA GLN A 50 0.58 12.15 6.69
C GLN A 50 1.03 13.08 5.57
N SER A 51 0.09 13.53 4.72
CA SER A 51 0.33 14.64 3.81
C SER A 51 0.46 15.96 4.56
N ILE A 52 1.09 16.96 3.94
CA ILE A 52 1.09 18.31 4.51
C ILE A 52 -0.30 18.97 4.44
N ASP A 53 -1.22 18.50 3.58
CA ASP A 53 -2.60 18.97 3.52
C ASP A 53 -3.43 18.49 4.70
N ASP A 54 -3.10 17.31 5.27
CA ASP A 54 -3.82 16.68 6.38
C ASP A 54 -3.19 16.92 7.75
N SER A 55 -2.00 17.55 7.79
CA SER A 55 -1.21 17.73 9.01
C SER A 55 -1.39 19.13 9.61
N ASN A 56 -1.60 19.18 10.95
CA ASN A 56 -1.65 20.42 11.73
C ASN A 56 -0.29 20.84 12.32
N ALA A 57 0.82 20.18 11.94
CA ALA A 57 2.15 20.55 12.42
C ALA A 57 2.58 21.89 11.82
N ASP A 58 3.31 22.70 12.59
CA ASP A 58 3.82 24.00 12.16
C ASP A 58 4.63 23.91 10.87
N LEU A 59 5.47 22.86 10.73
CA LEU A 59 6.23 22.64 9.51
C LEU A 59 5.32 22.33 8.31
N ALA A 60 4.19 21.64 8.49
CA ALA A 60 3.25 21.38 7.41
C ALA A 60 2.57 22.69 6.97
N HIS A 61 2.23 23.57 7.91
CA HIS A 61 1.74 24.92 7.65
C HIS A 61 2.74 25.71 6.80
N ASP A 62 4.01 25.79 7.23
CA ASP A 62 5.04 26.54 6.51
C ASP A 62 5.25 26.01 5.09
N LEU A 63 5.22 24.69 4.91
CA LEU A 63 5.33 24.06 3.57
C LEU A 63 4.12 24.37 2.69
N ARG A 64 2.91 24.40 3.25
CA ARG A 64 1.69 24.78 2.52
C ARG A 64 1.73 26.25 2.07
N VAL A 65 2.19 27.16 2.94
CA VAL A 65 2.38 28.57 2.60
C VAL A 65 3.42 28.71 1.47
N LEU A 66 4.55 28.03 1.57
CA LEU A 66 5.61 28.06 0.57
C LEU A 66 5.12 27.60 -0.82
N ILE A 67 4.28 26.54 -0.88
CA ILE A 67 3.67 26.09 -2.14
C ILE A 67 2.80 27.18 -2.74
N ARG A 68 1.97 27.85 -1.94
CA ARG A 68 1.07 28.93 -2.38
C ARG A 68 1.84 30.14 -2.88
N GLU A 69 2.93 30.50 -2.23
CA GLU A 69 3.84 31.54 -2.67
C GLU A 69 4.44 31.23 -4.05
N ARG A 70 4.93 30.00 -4.24
CA ARG A 70 5.52 29.56 -5.51
C ARG A 70 4.50 29.56 -6.65
N LEU A 71 3.29 29.05 -6.40
CA LEU A 71 2.20 29.06 -7.37
C LEU A 71 1.77 30.49 -7.74
N SER A 72 1.71 31.39 -6.74
CA SER A 72 1.38 32.82 -6.95
C SER A 72 2.49 33.54 -7.74
N ALA A 73 3.73 33.11 -7.64
CA ALA A 73 4.84 33.60 -8.43
C ALA A 73 4.83 33.09 -9.88
N GLY A 74 3.88 32.20 -10.24
CA GLY A 74 3.70 31.69 -11.60
C GLY A 74 4.39 30.36 -11.89
N ASP A 75 4.91 29.67 -10.87
CA ASP A 75 5.52 28.36 -11.05
C ASP A 75 4.48 27.32 -11.52
N THR A 76 4.94 26.38 -12.32
CA THR A 76 4.17 25.19 -12.68
C THR A 76 4.22 24.16 -11.54
N ASP A 77 3.24 23.24 -11.50
CA ASP A 77 3.19 22.17 -10.48
C ASP A 77 4.49 21.37 -10.43
N SER A 78 5.05 21.04 -11.59
CA SER A 78 6.33 20.31 -11.68
C SER A 78 7.51 21.12 -11.13
N GLN A 79 7.52 22.44 -11.32
CA GLN A 79 8.56 23.31 -10.76
C GLN A 79 8.47 23.39 -9.23
N VAL A 80 7.26 23.49 -8.69
CA VAL A 80 7.02 23.46 -7.24
C VAL A 80 7.50 22.14 -6.64
N LEU A 81 7.09 20.98 -7.20
CA LEU A 81 7.54 19.67 -6.72
C LEU A 81 9.05 19.50 -6.81
N GLN A 82 9.69 19.91 -7.92
CA GLN A 82 11.13 19.86 -8.06
C GLN A 82 11.85 20.78 -7.05
N PHE A 83 11.29 21.94 -6.75
CA PHE A 83 11.83 22.82 -5.72
C PHE A 83 11.80 22.15 -4.35
N MET A 84 10.67 21.53 -3.98
CA MET A 84 10.51 20.82 -2.72
C MET A 84 11.48 19.63 -2.63
N VAL A 85 11.60 18.84 -3.69
CA VAL A 85 12.54 17.70 -3.75
C VAL A 85 13.99 18.15 -3.65
N ARG A 86 14.39 19.24 -4.33
CA ARG A 86 15.77 19.77 -4.21
C ARG A 86 16.11 20.23 -2.81
N ARG A 87 15.12 20.73 -2.06
CA ARG A 87 15.36 21.30 -0.71
C ARG A 87 15.28 20.25 0.40
N TYR A 88 14.36 19.27 0.26
CA TYR A 88 14.04 18.31 1.32
C TYR A 88 14.33 16.85 0.93
N GLY A 89 14.77 16.61 -0.30
CA GLY A 89 15.02 15.27 -0.82
C GLY A 89 13.76 14.56 -1.29
N ASP A 90 13.93 13.38 -1.92
CA ASP A 90 12.81 12.58 -2.44
C ASP A 90 11.86 12.07 -1.35
N PHE A 91 12.33 12.00 -0.11
CA PHE A 91 11.50 11.54 1.02
C PHE A 91 10.27 12.42 1.26
N ILE A 92 10.31 13.69 0.80
CA ILE A 92 9.15 14.58 0.89
C ILE A 92 7.98 14.10 0.00
N LEU A 93 8.24 13.30 -1.03
CA LEU A 93 7.18 12.74 -1.87
C LEU A 93 6.51 11.57 -1.16
N LEU A 94 5.18 11.57 -1.07
CA LEU A 94 4.40 10.44 -0.55
C LEU A 94 4.50 9.22 -1.47
N LYS A 95 4.58 9.45 -2.78
CA LYS A 95 4.78 8.41 -3.78
C LYS A 95 6.23 8.42 -4.25
N PRO A 96 7.01 7.36 -4.00
CA PRO A 96 8.39 7.29 -4.49
C PRO A 96 8.44 7.42 -6.01
N PRO A 97 9.33 8.28 -6.55
CA PRO A 97 9.49 8.40 -7.99
C PRO A 97 10.08 7.12 -8.59
N VAL A 98 9.66 6.77 -9.82
CA VAL A 98 10.25 5.65 -10.56
C VAL A 98 11.58 6.11 -11.16
N LYS A 99 12.69 5.73 -10.56
CA LYS A 99 14.06 6.06 -10.98
C LYS A 99 14.99 4.87 -10.67
N PRO A 100 16.21 4.82 -11.23
CA PRO A 100 17.12 3.67 -11.04
C PRO A 100 17.26 3.23 -9.59
N ASP A 101 17.40 4.17 -8.66
CA ASP A 101 17.56 3.89 -7.23
C ASP A 101 16.33 3.25 -6.59
N THR A 102 15.14 3.43 -7.18
CA THR A 102 13.88 2.87 -6.67
C THR A 102 13.37 1.67 -7.47
N TYR A 103 14.09 1.21 -8.51
CA TYR A 103 13.66 0.05 -9.32
C TYR A 103 13.48 -1.21 -8.49
N VAL A 104 14.34 -1.44 -7.50
CA VAL A 104 14.23 -2.61 -6.61
C VAL A 104 12.92 -2.56 -5.81
N LEU A 105 12.49 -1.37 -5.39
CA LEU A 105 11.22 -1.18 -4.67
C LEU A 105 10.01 -1.52 -5.55
N TRP A 106 10.03 -1.06 -6.82
CA TRP A 106 8.90 -1.24 -7.73
C TRP A 106 8.83 -2.61 -8.38
N PHE A 107 9.98 -3.17 -8.78
CA PHE A 107 10.06 -4.42 -9.56
C PHE A 107 10.49 -5.62 -8.71
N GLY A 108 11.11 -5.42 -7.54
CA GLY A 108 11.57 -6.48 -6.65
C GLY A 108 10.48 -7.49 -6.28
N PRO A 109 9.29 -7.06 -5.81
CA PRO A 109 8.20 -7.97 -5.45
C PRO A 109 7.77 -8.88 -6.61
N PHE A 110 7.70 -8.33 -7.82
CA PHE A 110 7.34 -9.11 -9.01
C PHE A 110 8.45 -10.10 -9.39
N GLY A 111 9.72 -9.72 -9.24
CA GLY A 111 10.86 -10.60 -9.45
C GLY A 111 10.85 -11.80 -8.49
N VAL A 112 10.63 -11.55 -7.19
CA VAL A 112 10.52 -12.60 -6.19
C VAL A 112 9.34 -13.53 -6.47
N LEU A 113 8.19 -12.98 -6.84
CA LEU A 113 7.01 -13.76 -7.20
C LEU A 113 7.27 -14.65 -8.42
N ALA A 114 7.90 -14.12 -9.46
CA ALA A 114 8.23 -14.87 -10.68
C ALA A 114 9.22 -16.01 -10.38
N LEU A 115 10.26 -15.75 -9.59
CA LEU A 115 11.23 -16.78 -9.18
C LEU A 115 10.57 -17.86 -8.30
N GLY A 116 9.71 -17.47 -7.37
CA GLY A 116 8.94 -18.40 -6.54
C GLY A 116 8.00 -19.27 -7.38
N ALA A 117 7.27 -18.69 -8.32
CA ALA A 117 6.39 -19.42 -9.21
C ALA A 117 7.17 -20.40 -10.11
N LEU A 118 8.31 -19.96 -10.65
CA LEU A 118 9.19 -20.83 -11.44
C LEU A 118 9.71 -22.00 -10.60
N GLY A 119 10.21 -21.72 -9.38
CA GLY A 119 10.68 -22.75 -8.46
C GLY A 119 9.59 -23.77 -8.11
N ALA A 120 8.38 -23.30 -7.80
CA ALA A 120 7.22 -24.14 -7.53
C ALA A 120 6.84 -25.00 -8.76
N ALA A 121 6.82 -24.42 -9.95
CA ALA A 121 6.54 -25.15 -11.18
C ALA A 121 7.56 -26.24 -11.45
N LEU A 122 8.85 -25.96 -11.28
CA LEU A 122 9.94 -26.94 -11.45
C LEU A 122 9.84 -28.04 -10.39
N TYR A 123 9.54 -27.70 -9.15
CA TYR A 123 9.35 -28.67 -8.07
C TYR A 123 8.18 -29.60 -8.36
N LEU A 124 7.01 -29.06 -8.74
CA LEU A 124 5.82 -29.85 -9.08
C LEU A 124 6.05 -30.76 -10.30
N ARG A 125 6.78 -30.27 -11.31
CA ARG A 125 7.16 -31.10 -12.47
C ARG A 125 8.04 -32.28 -12.06
N ARG A 126 9.02 -32.06 -11.16
CA ARG A 126 9.87 -33.15 -10.63
C ARG A 126 9.08 -34.13 -9.79
N SER A 127 8.21 -33.65 -8.87
CA SER A 127 7.38 -34.50 -8.03
C SER A 127 6.44 -35.39 -8.84
N ARG A 128 5.83 -34.86 -9.91
CA ARG A 128 4.96 -35.66 -10.78
C ARG A 128 5.71 -36.80 -11.49
N GLY A 129 6.99 -36.61 -11.82
CA GLY A 129 7.81 -37.65 -12.40
C GLY A 129 8.14 -38.82 -11.45
N THR A 130 8.13 -38.53 -10.12
CA THR A 130 8.46 -39.56 -9.09
C THR A 130 7.20 -40.26 -8.56
N SER A 131 6.02 -39.61 -8.65
CA SER A 131 4.75 -40.15 -8.16
C SER A 131 4.03 -41.11 -9.11
N GLN A 132 4.64 -41.45 -10.27
CA GLN A 132 4.05 -42.36 -11.26
C GLN A 132 4.54 -43.80 -11.10
N GLN A 133 5.27 -44.14 -10.01
CA GLN A 133 5.35 -45.54 -9.61
C GLN A 133 3.97 -45.88 -9.02
N ALA A 134 3.15 -46.59 -9.79
CA ALA A 134 1.94 -47.21 -9.28
C ALA A 134 2.31 -47.97 -8.01
N PRO A 135 1.52 -47.88 -6.93
CA PRO A 135 1.78 -48.66 -5.72
C PRO A 135 2.01 -50.11 -6.12
N GLU A 136 3.12 -50.67 -5.69
CA GLU A 136 3.41 -52.07 -5.94
C GLU A 136 2.21 -52.88 -5.46
N PRO A 137 1.64 -53.80 -6.27
CA PRO A 137 0.48 -54.56 -5.85
C PRO A 137 0.82 -55.28 -4.57
N LEU A 138 -0.07 -55.25 -3.60
CA LEU A 138 0.07 -55.92 -2.29
C LEU A 138 0.53 -57.35 -2.50
N SER A 139 1.56 -57.78 -1.76
CA SER A 139 2.01 -59.16 -1.73
C SER A 139 0.90 -60.08 -1.25
N ALA A 140 0.92 -61.34 -1.64
CA ALA A 140 -0.09 -62.34 -1.25
C ALA A 140 -0.25 -62.45 0.29
N ASP A 141 0.81 -62.17 1.08
CA ASP A 141 0.77 -62.17 2.52
C ASP A 141 0.12 -60.91 3.11
N GLU A 142 0.33 -59.75 2.49
CA GLU A 142 -0.31 -58.50 2.88
C GLU A 142 -1.80 -58.52 2.54
N GLN A 143 -2.20 -59.08 1.40
CA GLN A 143 -3.60 -59.28 1.07
C GLN A 143 -4.31 -60.20 2.11
N ARG A 144 -3.70 -61.30 2.50
CA ARG A 144 -4.24 -62.19 3.51
C ARG A 144 -4.35 -61.53 4.90
N ARG A 145 -3.39 -60.66 5.24
CA ARG A 145 -3.46 -59.87 6.50
C ARG A 145 -4.59 -58.84 6.43
N LEU A 146 -4.73 -58.16 5.32
CA LEU A 146 -5.81 -57.19 5.09
C LEU A 146 -7.20 -57.88 5.21
N GLU A 147 -7.36 -59.06 4.54
CA GLU A 147 -8.61 -59.85 4.63
C GLU A 147 -8.93 -60.25 6.05
N LYS A 148 -7.91 -60.71 6.85
CA LYS A 148 -8.10 -61.05 8.24
C LYS A 148 -8.50 -59.86 9.11
N LEU A 149 -7.92 -58.70 8.85
CA LEU A 149 -8.29 -57.47 9.59
C LEU A 149 -9.70 -57.00 9.22
N LEU A 150 -10.09 -57.08 7.96
CA LEU A 150 -11.44 -56.74 7.52
C LEU A 150 -12.51 -57.76 7.96
N ALA A 151 -12.14 -59.02 8.14
CA ALA A 151 -13.05 -60.07 8.62
C ALA A 151 -13.15 -60.12 10.16
N GLY A 152 -12.20 -59.54 10.89
CA GLY A 152 -12.11 -59.54 12.35
C GLY A 152 -12.73 -58.35 13.04
N ASP A 153 -13.30 -57.39 12.33
CA ASP A 153 -13.92 -56.16 12.86
C ASP A 153 -15.45 -56.35 13.07
N GLY A 154 -15.87 -57.55 13.37
CA GLY A 154 -17.28 -57.93 13.53
C GLY A 154 -17.61 -58.58 14.88
N ASP A 155 -16.92 -58.18 16.00
CA ASP A 155 -17.32 -58.54 17.37
C ASP A 155 -17.30 -57.31 18.28
#